data_528adb4dc45e67da322efa10a21ee29d
#
_entry.id   528adb4dc45e67da322efa10a21ee29d
#
_cell.length_a   1.000
_cell.length_b   1.000
_cell.length_c   1.000
_cell.angle_alpha   90.00
_cell.angle_beta   90.00
_cell.angle_gamma   90.00
#
_symmetry.space_group_name_H-M   'P 1'
#
loop_
_entity.id
_entity.type
_entity.pdbx_description
1 polymer ?
#
loop_
_entity_poly.entity_id
_entity_poly.type
_entity_poly.pdbx_seq_one_letter_code
_entity_poly.pdbx_strand_id
1 'polypeptide(L)'
;MIEIYGVDTEGIEGVLIRFSAVLEASARGMAILGLAQKVVKEGCERAIKAIKTVDGDWDMANFRITMQLSPAETPKHSAGLDLPIAITLLTGSLLMDEENIDECIEELHQESGKKRAKNNPKPLLRQIAQFSEHRSKIEKYRKTIEDDTNKYCLIGTLDIASGNIEPPRYGMLGMLSSIGKNYKVIIPEQSDIHAALVAKAKGFTAYKASNLNEVWKILLGEMQPREVNYNAVKSQVRRKEITNYVPDLQAINGIAWAKEAMSIAVAGGHNILLVGPPGQGKSMLSSAATKMLPDLTSREVFEINKIYSAKGLLRENEVITSRPYVEISHATPEAALFGGGVLPMPGEISLAHRGVLVLDEINLFKKDIIENLRTPLEQRKTSIQRIAGSVEYPCNFIMIAAMNPCKCGWFNHYQCQKCGMIFVNKKECDKCGVKLIHKCKCGKVELNSYKNKLSNPIKDRIDLRVLVSSYDSRPHNKFSFSTSRVQKRIASAREIQTKDTWMQMVSIAMLI
;
A
#
# COMPACT_ATOMS: atom_id res chain seq x y z
N MET A 1 11.44 -16.89 28.43
CA MET A 1 11.77 -16.87 26.99
C MET A 1 11.42 -15.47 26.50
N ILE A 2 12.37 -14.74 25.99
CA ILE A 2 12.16 -13.34 25.57
C ILE A 2 11.55 -13.32 24.18
N GLU A 3 10.47 -12.58 24.02
CA GLU A 3 9.73 -12.51 22.78
C GLU A 3 10.01 -11.19 22.05
N ILE A 4 10.60 -11.27 20.87
CA ILE A 4 10.76 -10.16 19.94
C ILE A 4 9.69 -10.27 18.86
N TYR A 5 9.12 -9.15 18.50
CA TYR A 5 8.10 -9.08 17.45
C TYR A 5 8.63 -8.29 16.25
N GLY A 6 8.25 -8.73 15.07
CA GLY A 6 8.40 -8.01 13.82
C GLY A 6 7.09 -8.04 13.06
N VAL A 7 7.03 -7.40 11.90
CA VAL A 7 5.84 -7.42 11.04
C VAL A 7 6.22 -7.79 9.62
N ASP A 8 5.53 -8.76 9.08
CA ASP A 8 5.57 -9.09 7.64
C ASP A 8 4.37 -8.47 6.91
N THR A 9 4.35 -8.55 5.59
CA THR A 9 3.25 -8.05 4.76
C THR A 9 2.48 -9.20 4.12
N GLU A 10 1.15 -9.12 4.21
CA GLU A 10 0.23 -9.93 3.42
C GLU A 10 -0.68 -8.98 2.61
N GLY A 11 -0.35 -8.79 1.35
CA GLY A 11 -1.02 -7.81 0.51
C GLY A 11 -0.78 -6.37 0.97
N ILE A 12 -1.83 -5.69 1.42
CA ILE A 12 -1.77 -4.33 1.98
C ILE A 12 -1.79 -4.30 3.52
N GLU A 13 -1.97 -5.45 4.16
CA GLU A 13 -2.00 -5.57 5.61
C GLU A 13 -0.66 -6.06 6.15
N GLY A 14 -0.41 -5.82 7.43
CA GLY A 14 0.72 -6.40 8.13
C GLY A 14 0.29 -7.63 8.92
N VAL A 15 1.20 -8.57 9.07
CA VAL A 15 1.05 -9.75 9.93
C VAL A 15 2.13 -9.72 10.99
N LEU A 16 1.73 -9.71 12.25
CA LEU A 16 2.66 -9.72 13.38
C LEU A 16 3.36 -11.07 13.46
N ILE A 17 4.68 -11.06 13.50
CA ILE A 17 5.53 -12.24 13.59
C ILE A 17 6.27 -12.22 14.92
N ARG A 18 6.16 -13.30 15.68
CA ARG A 18 6.93 -13.52 16.89
C ARG A 18 8.19 -14.30 16.55
N PHE A 19 9.32 -13.83 17.05
CA PHE A 19 10.63 -14.42 16.90
C PHE A 19 11.06 -15.06 18.21
N SER A 20 11.57 -16.28 18.13
CA SER A 20 12.27 -16.95 19.21
C SER A 20 13.46 -17.72 18.64
N ALA A 21 14.58 -17.73 19.33
CA ALA A 21 15.76 -18.49 18.93
C ALA A 21 16.33 -19.25 20.11
N VAL A 22 16.85 -20.43 19.81
CA VAL A 22 17.67 -21.24 20.71
C VAL A 22 19.06 -21.36 20.08
N LEU A 23 20.06 -20.98 20.85
CA LEU A 23 21.49 -21.16 20.49
C LEU A 23 22.07 -22.30 21.33
N GLU A 24 22.73 -23.21 20.67
CA GLU A 24 23.41 -24.38 21.31
C GLU A 24 24.88 -24.33 20.96
N ALA A 25 25.76 -24.53 21.95
CA ALA A 25 27.19 -24.69 21.74
C ALA A 25 27.44 -26.01 21.00
N SER A 26 27.61 -25.96 19.70
CA SER A 26 27.76 -27.14 18.85
C SER A 26 28.37 -26.76 17.49
N ALA A 27 28.55 -27.73 16.60
CA ALA A 27 29.02 -27.49 15.25
C ALA A 27 28.09 -26.52 14.52
N ARG A 28 28.68 -25.57 13.78
CA ARG A 28 27.98 -24.52 13.00
C ARG A 28 26.77 -25.05 12.27
N GLY A 29 25.64 -24.41 12.46
CA GLY A 29 24.40 -24.72 11.75
C GLY A 29 23.34 -23.66 12.00
N MET A 30 22.43 -23.46 11.02
CA MET A 30 21.27 -22.60 11.18
C MET A 30 20.02 -23.28 10.64
N ALA A 31 19.00 -23.40 11.46
CA ALA A 31 17.68 -23.88 11.08
C ALA A 31 16.66 -22.77 11.33
N ILE A 32 15.78 -22.53 10.34
CA ILE A 32 14.69 -21.56 10.44
C ILE A 32 13.38 -22.32 10.27
N LEU A 33 12.54 -22.27 11.29
CA LEU A 33 11.23 -22.90 11.33
C LEU A 33 10.13 -21.84 11.07
N GLY A 34 9.09 -22.18 10.29
CA GLY A 34 7.96 -21.30 10.03
C GLY A 34 7.90 -20.69 8.62
N LEU A 35 8.00 -21.56 7.59
CA LEU A 35 7.80 -21.21 6.17
C LEU A 35 8.55 -19.92 5.70
N ALA A 36 9.81 -19.80 6.15
CA ALA A 36 10.68 -18.71 5.73
C ALA A 36 11.04 -18.83 4.24
N GLN A 37 10.66 -17.86 3.43
CA GLN A 37 11.04 -17.82 2.02
C GLN A 37 12.48 -17.33 1.82
N LYS A 38 12.94 -17.32 0.55
CA LYS A 38 14.31 -16.95 0.20
C LYS A 38 14.73 -15.58 0.76
N VAL A 39 13.83 -14.59 0.69
CA VAL A 39 14.08 -13.22 1.19
C VAL A 39 14.42 -13.21 2.69
N VAL A 40 13.72 -14.00 3.50
CA VAL A 40 13.98 -14.09 4.95
C VAL A 40 15.29 -14.80 5.23
N LYS A 41 15.65 -15.84 4.45
CA LYS A 41 16.95 -16.51 4.56
C LYS A 41 18.11 -15.57 4.23
N GLU A 42 17.97 -14.79 3.16
CA GLU A 42 18.93 -13.72 2.82
C GLU A 42 18.96 -12.63 3.91
N GLY A 43 17.82 -12.32 4.56
CA GLY A 43 17.72 -11.43 5.71
C GLY A 43 18.53 -11.94 6.91
N CYS A 44 18.50 -13.24 7.17
CA CYS A 44 19.35 -13.84 8.21
C CYS A 44 20.85 -13.67 7.92
N GLU A 45 21.26 -13.83 6.67
CA GLU A 45 22.68 -13.60 6.29
C GLU A 45 23.07 -12.12 6.45
N ARG A 46 22.18 -11.19 6.11
CA ARG A 46 22.40 -9.75 6.36
C ARG A 46 22.49 -9.44 7.84
N ALA A 47 21.57 -9.98 8.65
CA ALA A 47 21.55 -9.82 10.10
C ALA A 47 22.86 -10.30 10.75
N ILE A 48 23.31 -11.50 10.39
CA ILE A 48 24.57 -12.09 10.89
C ILE A 48 25.77 -11.19 10.58
N LYS A 49 25.82 -10.61 9.39
CA LYS A 49 26.93 -9.70 9.02
C LYS A 49 26.82 -8.37 9.75
N ALA A 50 25.60 -7.82 9.87
CA ALA A 50 25.35 -6.56 10.56
C ALA A 50 25.65 -6.65 12.08
N ILE A 51 25.43 -7.79 12.71
CA ILE A 51 25.74 -8.00 14.13
C ILE A 51 27.22 -7.71 14.43
N LYS A 52 28.14 -8.02 13.53
CA LYS A 52 29.57 -7.73 13.68
C LYS A 52 29.88 -6.23 13.81
N THR A 53 28.97 -5.35 13.42
CA THR A 53 29.10 -3.89 13.64
C THR A 53 28.79 -3.48 15.08
N VAL A 54 28.08 -4.33 15.83
CA VAL A 54 27.69 -4.12 17.23
C VAL A 54 28.67 -4.84 18.17
N ASP A 55 28.98 -6.07 17.83
CA ASP A 55 29.89 -6.94 18.55
C ASP A 55 30.88 -7.57 17.55
N GLY A 56 32.13 -7.02 17.51
CA GLY A 56 33.15 -7.43 16.58
C GLY A 56 33.65 -8.88 16.81
N ASP A 57 33.51 -9.36 18.01
CA ASP A 57 33.91 -10.71 18.42
C ASP A 57 32.80 -11.76 18.22
N TRP A 58 31.60 -11.32 17.86
CA TRP A 58 30.48 -12.22 17.63
C TRP A 58 30.75 -13.14 16.43
N ASP A 59 30.82 -14.44 16.66
CA ASP A 59 31.09 -15.45 15.63
C ASP A 59 30.12 -16.63 15.73
N MET A 60 29.45 -16.89 14.61
CA MET A 60 28.55 -18.03 14.42
C MET A 60 29.26 -19.39 14.37
N ALA A 61 30.61 -19.41 14.29
CA ALA A 61 31.32 -20.63 13.99
C ALA A 61 31.13 -21.73 15.07
N ASN A 62 30.82 -21.32 16.30
CA ASN A 62 30.69 -22.20 17.46
C ASN A 62 29.24 -22.49 17.89
N PHE A 63 28.23 -22.02 17.10
CA PHE A 63 26.82 -22.14 17.50
C PHE A 63 25.97 -22.85 16.45
N ARG A 64 25.05 -23.66 16.94
CA ARG A 64 23.88 -24.10 16.19
C ARG A 64 22.68 -23.24 16.59
N ILE A 65 22.09 -22.54 15.61
CA ILE A 65 20.97 -21.65 15.82
C ILE A 65 19.70 -22.31 15.30
N THR A 66 18.68 -22.43 16.14
CA THR A 66 17.33 -22.79 15.73
C THR A 66 16.43 -21.60 15.98
N MET A 67 15.95 -20.94 14.90
CA MET A 67 15.05 -19.80 14.97
C MET A 67 13.65 -20.20 14.55
N GLN A 68 12.65 -19.85 15.34
CA GLN A 68 11.22 -20.07 15.05
C GLN A 68 10.53 -18.75 14.78
N LEU A 69 9.74 -18.70 13.69
CA LEU A 69 8.89 -17.59 13.30
C LEU A 69 7.41 -18.00 13.40
N SER A 70 6.66 -17.39 14.31
CA SER A 70 5.24 -17.68 14.54
C SER A 70 4.35 -16.54 14.05
N PRO A 71 3.21 -16.82 13.39
CA PRO A 71 2.65 -18.15 13.12
C PRO A 71 3.44 -18.93 12.08
N ALA A 72 3.61 -20.26 12.29
CA ALA A 72 4.44 -21.09 11.42
C ALA A 72 3.82 -21.35 10.03
N GLU A 73 2.51 -21.26 9.93
CA GLU A 73 1.73 -21.63 8.74
C GLU A 73 1.71 -20.55 7.66
N THR A 74 1.99 -19.30 7.99
CA THR A 74 2.01 -18.19 7.03
C THR A 74 3.39 -18.03 6.41
N PRO A 75 3.49 -17.95 5.05
CA PRO A 75 4.76 -17.65 4.38
C PRO A 75 5.26 -16.24 4.74
N LYS A 76 6.57 -16.08 4.96
CA LYS A 76 7.20 -14.79 5.28
C LYS A 76 7.97 -14.27 4.07
N HIS A 77 7.68 -13.02 3.69
CA HIS A 77 8.13 -12.45 2.42
C HIS A 77 8.91 -11.14 2.54
N SER A 78 8.85 -10.46 3.70
CA SER A 78 9.38 -9.10 3.82
C SER A 78 10.84 -9.05 4.21
N ALA A 79 11.58 -8.13 3.60
CA ALA A 79 12.92 -7.76 4.07
C ALA A 79 12.90 -6.95 5.39
N GLY A 80 11.74 -6.40 5.79
CA GLY A 80 11.57 -5.67 7.05
C GLY A 80 11.79 -6.50 8.32
N LEU A 81 12.04 -7.81 8.17
CA LEU A 81 12.31 -8.74 9.26
C LEU A 81 13.81 -8.85 9.63
N ASP A 82 14.72 -8.18 8.92
CA ASP A 82 16.16 -8.26 9.19
C ASP A 82 16.51 -7.77 10.60
N LEU A 83 15.93 -6.65 11.02
CA LEU A 83 16.15 -6.07 12.34
C LEU A 83 15.67 -6.98 13.48
N PRO A 84 14.42 -7.49 13.50
CA PRO A 84 14.00 -8.43 14.55
C PRO A 84 14.81 -9.73 14.54
N ILE A 85 15.26 -10.21 13.38
CA ILE A 85 16.16 -11.36 13.28
C ILE A 85 17.50 -11.08 14.00
N ALA A 86 18.15 -9.95 13.69
CA ALA A 86 19.44 -9.58 14.29
C ALA A 86 19.34 -9.45 15.82
N ILE A 87 18.28 -8.76 16.30
CA ILE A 87 18.06 -8.61 17.73
C ILE A 87 17.76 -9.95 18.41
N THR A 88 17.01 -10.85 17.76
CA THR A 88 16.76 -12.19 18.29
C THR A 88 18.06 -13.01 18.41
N LEU A 89 18.96 -12.89 17.47
CA LEU A 89 20.28 -13.55 17.51
C LEU A 89 21.17 -12.97 18.62
N LEU A 90 21.26 -11.64 18.75
CA LEU A 90 21.99 -10.97 19.83
C LEU A 90 21.44 -11.36 21.20
N THR A 91 20.12 -11.41 21.33
CA THR A 91 19.45 -11.83 22.57
C THR A 91 19.78 -13.28 22.92
N GLY A 92 19.70 -14.18 21.92
CA GLY A 92 20.05 -15.58 22.12
C GLY A 92 21.48 -15.76 22.56
N SER A 93 22.42 -15.02 21.97
CA SER A 93 23.84 -15.02 22.38
C SER A 93 24.02 -14.49 23.81
N LEU A 94 23.38 -13.37 24.14
CA LEU A 94 23.43 -12.79 25.48
C LEU A 94 22.97 -13.77 26.59
N LEU A 95 21.92 -14.55 26.31
CA LEU A 95 21.30 -15.45 27.28
C LEU A 95 21.94 -16.82 27.35
N MET A 96 22.72 -17.23 26.33
CA MET A 96 23.34 -18.55 26.28
C MET A 96 24.38 -18.76 27.38
N ASP A 97 25.10 -17.69 27.73
CA ASP A 97 26.13 -17.74 28.76
C ASP A 97 25.56 -17.68 30.19
N GLU A 98 24.25 -17.43 30.35
CA GLU A 98 23.65 -17.20 31.67
C GLU A 98 23.73 -18.41 32.60
N GLU A 99 23.46 -19.61 32.08
CA GLU A 99 23.45 -20.86 32.88
C GLU A 99 24.86 -21.20 33.48
N ASN A 100 25.93 -20.74 32.82
CA ASN A 100 27.28 -21.00 33.23
C ASN A 100 27.95 -19.84 33.99
N ILE A 101 27.37 -18.65 33.96
CA ILE A 101 27.98 -17.44 34.56
C ILE A 101 28.14 -17.57 36.09
N ASP A 102 27.08 -18.07 36.75
CA ASP A 102 27.10 -18.19 38.20
C ASP A 102 28.12 -19.23 38.66
N GLU A 103 28.20 -20.39 38.00
CA GLU A 103 29.24 -21.40 38.28
C GLU A 103 30.64 -20.86 37.99
N CYS A 104 30.85 -20.18 36.86
CA CYS A 104 32.12 -19.57 36.52
C CYS A 104 32.54 -18.48 37.51
N ILE A 105 31.61 -17.65 38.00
CA ILE A 105 31.88 -16.62 39.02
C ILE A 105 32.26 -17.28 40.34
N GLU A 106 31.58 -18.33 40.78
CA GLU A 106 31.89 -19.07 42.02
C GLU A 106 33.26 -19.78 41.93
N GLU A 107 33.54 -20.46 40.84
CA GLU A 107 34.83 -21.06 40.61
C GLU A 107 36.00 -20.06 40.64
N LEU A 108 35.81 -18.91 39.93
CA LEU A 108 36.80 -17.84 39.87
C LEU A 108 37.01 -17.18 41.25
N HIS A 109 35.94 -17.03 42.06
CA HIS A 109 36.06 -16.57 43.45
C HIS A 109 36.84 -17.52 44.33
N GLN A 110 36.60 -18.86 44.21
CA GLN A 110 37.37 -19.89 44.93
C GLN A 110 38.83 -19.92 44.54
N GLU A 111 39.14 -19.82 43.22
CA GLU A 111 40.49 -19.71 42.72
C GLU A 111 41.20 -18.42 43.16
N SER A 112 40.45 -17.26 43.16
CA SER A 112 41.02 -16.00 43.61
C SER A 112 41.40 -16.02 45.09
N GLY A 113 40.61 -16.72 45.91
CA GLY A 113 40.93 -16.98 47.33
C GLY A 113 42.17 -17.79 47.50
N LYS A 114 42.38 -18.82 46.66
CA LYS A 114 43.59 -19.66 46.67
C LYS A 114 44.81 -18.91 46.12
N LYS A 115 44.68 -18.05 45.11
CA LYS A 115 45.78 -17.29 44.49
C LYS A 115 46.17 -16.00 45.26
N ARG A 116 45.30 -15.45 46.14
CA ARG A 116 45.70 -14.41 47.09
C ARG A 116 46.79 -14.85 48.03
N ALA A 117 46.88 -16.18 48.25
CA ALA A 117 47.98 -16.78 49.03
C ALA A 117 49.30 -17.00 48.22
N LYS A 118 49.30 -16.82 46.87
CA LYS A 118 50.42 -17.05 45.94
C LYS A 118 50.50 -16.01 44.83
N ASN A 119 50.85 -14.76 45.20
CA ASN A 119 51.23 -13.65 44.26
C ASN A 119 50.57 -13.56 42.88
N ASN A 120 49.60 -12.76 42.72
CA ASN A 120 49.01 -11.94 41.66
C ASN A 120 47.57 -12.32 41.20
N PRO A 121 46.51 -11.77 41.86
CA PRO A 121 45.09 -12.03 41.51
C PRO A 121 44.57 -11.18 40.36
N LYS A 122 45.35 -10.25 39.77
CA LYS A 122 44.85 -9.26 38.79
C LYS A 122 44.14 -9.84 37.54
N PRO A 123 44.61 -10.94 36.93
CA PRO A 123 43.89 -11.51 35.77
C PRO A 123 42.54 -12.11 36.13
N LEU A 124 42.44 -12.81 37.26
CA LEU A 124 41.18 -13.43 37.73
C LEU A 124 40.16 -12.39 38.13
N LEU A 125 40.57 -11.31 38.80
CA LEU A 125 39.65 -10.20 39.15
C LEU A 125 39.06 -9.50 37.91
N ARG A 126 39.83 -9.44 36.80
CA ARG A 126 39.35 -8.94 35.53
C ARG A 126 38.27 -9.87 34.93
N GLN A 127 38.46 -11.19 34.98
CA GLN A 127 37.48 -12.15 34.49
C GLN A 127 36.17 -12.08 35.32
N ILE A 128 36.27 -12.06 36.65
CA ILE A 128 35.10 -11.89 37.53
C ILE A 128 34.36 -10.60 37.22
N ALA A 129 35.07 -9.49 36.98
CA ALA A 129 34.46 -8.21 36.59
C ALA A 129 33.70 -8.29 35.25
N GLN A 130 34.29 -9.01 34.26
CA GLN A 130 33.65 -9.24 32.96
C GLN A 130 32.35 -10.05 33.08
N PHE A 131 32.35 -11.15 33.82
CA PHE A 131 31.15 -11.96 34.07
C PHE A 131 30.08 -11.19 34.86
N SER A 132 30.49 -10.40 35.85
CA SER A 132 29.57 -9.55 36.62
C SER A 132 28.96 -8.45 35.75
N GLU A 133 29.70 -7.87 34.83
CA GLU A 133 29.21 -6.91 33.85
C GLU A 133 28.20 -7.56 32.88
N HIS A 134 28.51 -8.77 32.42
CA HIS A 134 27.63 -9.54 31.54
C HIS A 134 26.29 -9.85 32.23
N ARG A 135 26.33 -10.33 33.47
CA ARG A 135 25.13 -10.57 34.31
C ARG A 135 24.30 -9.30 34.48
N SER A 136 24.94 -8.17 34.74
CA SER A 136 24.24 -6.88 34.85
C SER A 136 23.54 -6.49 33.53
N LYS A 137 24.15 -6.79 32.37
CA LYS A 137 23.48 -6.57 31.05
C LYS A 137 22.26 -7.45 30.88
N ILE A 138 22.31 -8.73 31.25
CA ILE A 138 21.18 -9.67 31.22
C ILE A 138 20.03 -9.15 32.09
N GLU A 139 20.30 -8.77 33.33
CA GLU A 139 19.29 -8.26 34.27
C GLU A 139 18.63 -6.97 33.75
N LYS A 140 19.39 -6.03 33.20
CA LYS A 140 18.87 -4.81 32.57
C LYS A 140 18.00 -5.11 31.37
N TYR A 141 18.46 -6.01 30.50
CA TYR A 141 17.73 -6.45 29.31
C TYR A 141 16.39 -7.07 29.69
N ARG A 142 16.39 -8.00 30.67
CA ARG A 142 15.15 -8.59 31.17
C ARG A 142 14.17 -7.53 31.71
N LYS A 143 14.65 -6.64 32.54
CA LYS A 143 13.84 -5.55 33.09
C LYS A 143 13.24 -4.66 32.01
N THR A 144 13.93 -4.46 30.90
CA THR A 144 13.47 -3.63 29.80
C THR A 144 12.39 -4.34 28.96
N ILE A 145 12.47 -5.68 28.77
CA ILE A 145 11.64 -6.46 27.85
C ILE A 145 10.53 -7.23 28.58
N GLU A 146 10.75 -7.68 29.83
CA GLU A 146 9.77 -8.47 30.60
C GLU A 146 8.62 -7.65 31.18
N ASP A 147 8.54 -6.35 30.85
CA ASP A 147 7.34 -5.55 31.12
C ASP A 147 6.21 -6.05 30.20
N ASP A 148 5.38 -6.97 30.72
CA ASP A 148 4.25 -7.57 30.02
C ASP A 148 3.25 -6.54 29.45
N THR A 149 3.34 -5.29 29.88
CA THR A 149 2.49 -4.19 29.42
C THR A 149 2.98 -3.57 28.09
N ASN A 150 4.25 -3.81 27.70
CA ASN A 150 4.86 -3.13 26.55
C ASN A 150 5.82 -4.05 25.77
N LYS A 151 5.28 -4.78 24.79
CA LYS A 151 6.08 -5.63 23.90
C LYS A 151 6.80 -4.81 22.83
N TYR A 152 8.07 -5.14 22.55
CA TYR A 152 8.81 -4.48 21.46
C TYR A 152 8.50 -5.11 20.10
N CYS A 153 8.16 -4.25 19.13
CA CYS A 153 7.98 -4.62 17.73
C CYS A 153 9.00 -3.86 16.88
N LEU A 154 9.78 -4.59 16.11
CA LEU A 154 10.91 -4.05 15.35
C LEU A 154 10.62 -4.17 13.85
N ILE A 155 10.88 -3.11 13.09
CA ILE A 155 10.70 -3.08 11.63
C ILE A 155 11.93 -2.43 11.01
N GLY A 156 12.57 -3.11 10.05
CA GLY A 156 13.68 -2.54 9.28
C GLY A 156 14.51 -3.58 8.56
N THR A 157 15.11 -3.18 7.45
CA THR A 157 16.16 -3.90 6.75
C THR A 157 17.52 -3.45 7.30
N LEU A 158 18.56 -4.26 7.14
CA LEU A 158 19.88 -3.97 7.63
C LEU A 158 20.89 -3.85 6.49
N ASP A 159 21.66 -2.76 6.49
CA ASP A 159 22.86 -2.64 5.68
C ASP A 159 24.00 -3.43 6.33
N ILE A 160 24.63 -4.28 5.53
CA ILE A 160 25.63 -5.27 6.02
C ILE A 160 26.98 -4.64 6.42
N ALA A 161 27.29 -3.46 5.92
CA ALA A 161 28.59 -2.83 6.13
C ALA A 161 28.54 -1.82 7.28
N SER A 162 27.47 -1.05 7.37
CA SER A 162 27.31 0.01 8.37
C SER A 162 26.45 -0.38 9.57
N GLY A 163 25.65 -1.46 9.45
CA GLY A 163 24.62 -1.80 10.43
C GLY A 163 23.47 -0.80 10.49
N ASN A 164 23.36 0.12 9.51
CA ASN A 164 22.26 1.08 9.42
C ASN A 164 20.94 0.36 9.18
N ILE A 165 19.88 0.94 9.74
CA ILE A 165 18.51 0.43 9.58
C ILE A 165 17.84 1.23 8.47
N GLU A 166 17.34 0.52 7.47
CA GLU A 166 16.65 1.11 6.34
C GLU A 166 15.17 0.69 6.33
N PRO A 167 14.27 1.55 5.80
CA PRO A 167 12.86 1.19 5.66
C PRO A 167 12.69 0.05 4.65
N PRO A 168 11.75 -0.88 4.89
CA PRO A 168 11.39 -1.88 3.91
C PRO A 168 10.79 -1.18 2.68
N ARG A 169 11.22 -1.61 1.50
CA ARG A 169 10.81 -1.03 0.22
C ARG A 169 9.29 -1.07 -0.01
N TYR A 170 8.60 -2.05 0.58
CA TYR A 170 7.20 -2.34 0.35
C TYR A 170 6.44 -2.46 1.67
N GLY A 171 5.22 -1.91 1.72
CA GLY A 171 4.23 -2.24 2.73
C GLY A 171 4.40 -1.60 4.11
N MET A 172 5.28 -0.61 4.31
CA MET A 172 5.53 0.02 5.62
C MET A 172 4.24 0.47 6.32
N LEU A 173 3.31 1.13 5.61
CA LEU A 173 2.03 1.57 6.19
C LEU A 173 1.12 0.39 6.57
N GLY A 174 1.12 -0.68 5.79
CA GLY A 174 0.43 -1.93 6.12
C GLY A 174 0.98 -2.54 7.39
N MET A 175 2.31 -2.68 7.50
CA MET A 175 2.98 -3.18 8.68
C MET A 175 2.60 -2.39 9.93
N LEU A 176 2.77 -1.07 9.91
CA LEU A 176 2.45 -0.19 11.04
C LEU A 176 0.96 -0.28 11.43
N SER A 177 0.06 -0.44 10.45
CA SER A 177 -1.38 -0.48 10.70
C SER A 177 -1.87 -1.73 11.42
N SER A 178 -1.10 -2.81 11.42
CA SER A 178 -1.44 -4.07 12.10
C SER A 178 -1.01 -4.10 13.56
N ILE A 179 -0.20 -3.14 13.99
CA ILE A 179 0.33 -3.08 15.36
C ILE A 179 -0.73 -2.53 16.32
N GLY A 180 -0.90 -3.20 17.46
CA GLY A 180 -1.84 -2.82 18.52
C GLY A 180 -1.26 -1.81 19.52
N LYS A 181 -2.10 -1.34 20.46
CA LYS A 181 -1.74 -0.31 21.46
C LYS A 181 -0.61 -0.74 22.41
N ASN A 182 -0.48 -2.03 22.69
CA ASN A 182 0.43 -2.55 23.71
C ASN A 182 1.86 -2.78 23.19
N TYR A 183 2.22 -2.14 22.07
CA TYR A 183 3.56 -2.30 21.48
C TYR A 183 4.35 -1.00 21.52
N LYS A 184 5.63 -1.13 21.83
CA LYS A 184 6.68 -0.14 21.59
C LYS A 184 7.32 -0.48 20.25
N VAL A 185 7.16 0.37 19.26
CA VAL A 185 7.59 0.07 17.89
C VAL A 185 8.89 0.79 17.58
N ILE A 186 9.95 0.06 17.24
CA ILE A 186 11.21 0.66 16.77
C ILE A 186 11.27 0.56 15.25
N ILE A 187 11.51 1.70 14.61
CA ILE A 187 11.50 1.87 13.16
C ILE A 187 12.76 2.57 12.67
N PRO A 188 13.08 2.46 11.37
CA PRO A 188 14.12 3.28 10.74
C PRO A 188 13.78 4.77 10.87
N GLU A 189 14.81 5.60 11.10
CA GLU A 189 14.62 7.05 11.27
C GLU A 189 13.91 7.71 10.09
N GLN A 190 14.12 7.22 8.87
CA GLN A 190 13.49 7.73 7.64
C GLN A 190 11.96 7.50 7.61
N SER A 191 11.44 6.55 8.39
CA SER A 191 10.01 6.19 8.44
C SER A 191 9.20 6.94 9.50
N ASP A 192 9.77 7.96 10.13
CA ASP A 192 9.18 8.68 11.26
C ASP A 192 7.84 9.34 10.92
N ILE A 193 7.64 9.86 9.69
CA ILE A 193 6.39 10.47 9.23
C ILE A 193 5.26 9.43 9.16
N HIS A 194 5.50 8.30 8.51
CA HIS A 194 4.50 7.24 8.40
C HIS A 194 4.14 6.66 9.78
N ALA A 195 5.15 6.46 10.63
CA ALA A 195 4.94 5.98 11.99
C ALA A 195 4.15 6.97 12.84
N ALA A 196 4.46 8.25 12.78
CA ALA A 196 3.73 9.29 13.52
C ALA A 196 2.24 9.36 13.14
N LEU A 197 1.94 9.25 11.84
CA LEU A 197 0.56 9.25 11.33
C LEU A 197 -0.23 8.03 11.85
N VAL A 198 0.37 6.85 11.78
CA VAL A 198 -0.31 5.60 12.17
C VAL A 198 -0.36 5.46 13.70
N ALA A 199 0.72 5.78 14.42
CA ALA A 199 0.79 5.71 15.88
C ALA A 199 -0.31 6.56 16.55
N LYS A 200 -0.51 7.78 16.03
CA LYS A 200 -1.60 8.66 16.51
C LYS A 200 -2.99 8.02 16.33
N ALA A 201 -3.22 7.30 15.22
CA ALA A 201 -4.50 6.67 14.92
C ALA A 201 -4.71 5.35 15.69
N LYS A 202 -3.65 4.58 15.93
CA LYS A 202 -3.69 3.24 16.54
C LYS A 202 -3.38 3.23 18.04
N GLY A 203 -2.70 4.26 18.54
CA GLY A 203 -2.41 4.44 19.96
C GLY A 203 -1.20 3.64 20.47
N PHE A 204 -0.28 3.21 19.61
CA PHE A 204 1.02 2.67 20.02
C PHE A 204 2.09 3.76 20.12
N THR A 205 3.19 3.49 20.80
CA THR A 205 4.34 4.40 20.86
C THR A 205 5.40 3.98 19.82
N ALA A 206 5.81 4.92 18.98
CA ALA A 206 6.85 4.70 17.98
C ALA A 206 8.16 5.38 18.39
N TYR A 207 9.26 4.65 18.23
CA TYR A 207 10.63 5.12 18.45
C TYR A 207 11.42 4.96 17.16
N LYS A 208 12.32 5.90 16.89
CA LYS A 208 13.18 5.85 15.73
C LYS A 208 14.62 5.51 16.11
N ALA A 209 15.26 4.72 15.24
CA ALA A 209 16.67 4.35 15.39
C ALA A 209 17.38 4.41 14.03
N SER A 210 18.68 4.75 14.05
CA SER A 210 19.49 4.89 12.85
C SER A 210 20.25 3.61 12.50
N ASN A 211 20.65 2.82 13.50
CA ASN A 211 21.47 1.61 13.32
C ASN A 211 21.19 0.53 14.38
N LEU A 212 21.65 -0.66 14.12
CA LEU A 212 21.47 -1.84 14.96
C LEU A 212 22.03 -1.63 16.38
N ASN A 213 23.19 -0.98 16.50
CA ASN A 213 23.82 -0.72 17.81
C ASN A 213 22.96 0.19 18.70
N GLU A 214 22.33 1.21 18.11
CA GLU A 214 21.37 2.08 18.81
C GLU A 214 20.19 1.28 19.36
N VAL A 215 19.59 0.40 18.54
CA VAL A 215 18.49 -0.47 18.99
C VAL A 215 18.94 -1.40 20.11
N TRP A 216 20.11 -2.01 19.96
CA TRP A 216 20.66 -2.90 20.98
C TRP A 216 20.86 -2.22 22.33
N LYS A 217 21.44 -0.99 22.34
CA LYS A 217 21.59 -0.17 23.56
C LYS A 217 20.27 0.26 24.19
N ILE A 218 19.25 0.54 23.36
CA ILE A 218 17.89 0.84 23.85
C ILE A 218 17.33 -0.39 24.61
N LEU A 219 17.46 -1.58 24.03
CA LEU A 219 16.96 -2.82 24.63
C LEU A 219 17.75 -3.23 25.87
N LEU A 220 19.04 -2.93 25.93
CA LEU A 220 19.86 -3.10 27.15
C LEU A 220 19.56 -2.06 28.26
N GLY A 221 18.70 -1.06 27.98
CA GLY A 221 18.44 0.03 28.91
C GLY A 221 19.62 1.02 29.09
N GLU A 222 20.58 0.98 28.18
CA GLU A 222 21.77 1.86 28.17
C GLU A 222 21.54 3.18 27.45
N MET A 223 20.48 3.24 26.61
CA MET A 223 20.12 4.43 25.84
C MET A 223 18.62 4.70 25.92
N GLN A 224 18.23 5.97 26.10
CA GLN A 224 16.84 6.36 26.03
C GLN A 224 16.35 6.36 24.57
N PRO A 225 15.19 5.75 24.26
CA PRO A 225 14.66 5.70 22.91
C PRO A 225 14.17 7.09 22.46
N ARG A 226 14.41 7.42 21.19
CA ARG A 226 13.95 8.68 20.56
C ARG A 226 12.51 8.52 20.07
N GLU A 227 11.55 9.06 20.80
CA GLU A 227 10.15 8.98 20.45
C GLU A 227 9.80 9.79 19.19
N VAL A 228 8.96 9.25 18.34
CA VAL A 228 8.45 9.91 17.12
C VAL A 228 7.29 10.82 17.49
N ASN A 229 7.50 12.14 17.36
CA ASN A 229 6.48 13.14 17.68
C ASN A 229 5.75 13.61 16.41
N TYR A 230 4.43 13.39 16.35
CA TYR A 230 3.59 13.82 15.21
C TYR A 230 3.71 15.33 14.91
N ASN A 231 3.74 16.18 15.94
CA ASN A 231 3.79 17.64 15.74
C ASN A 231 5.13 18.10 15.13
N ALA A 232 6.22 17.39 15.43
CA ALA A 232 7.55 17.70 14.88
C ALA A 232 7.67 17.31 13.40
N VAL A 233 7.02 16.19 12.98
CA VAL A 233 7.15 15.70 11.60
C VAL A 233 6.06 16.23 10.66
N LYS A 234 4.97 16.78 11.17
CA LYS A 234 3.83 17.26 10.38
C LYS A 234 4.22 18.27 9.28
N SER A 235 5.18 19.15 9.55
CA SER A 235 5.67 20.13 8.58
C SER A 235 6.53 19.53 7.46
N GLN A 236 7.05 18.32 7.63
CA GLN A 236 7.92 17.62 6.67
C GLN A 236 7.13 16.74 5.69
N VAL A 237 5.83 16.57 5.92
CA VAL A 237 4.95 15.76 5.05
C VAL A 237 4.88 16.39 3.67
N ARG A 238 5.31 15.67 2.65
CA ARG A 238 5.16 16.05 1.24
C ARG A 238 3.87 15.47 0.69
N ARG A 239 3.01 16.33 0.15
CA ARG A 239 1.81 15.91 -0.57
C ARG A 239 2.22 15.46 -1.96
N LYS A 240 1.98 14.18 -2.26
CA LYS A 240 2.21 13.64 -3.59
C LYS A 240 0.93 13.78 -4.41
N GLU A 241 0.99 14.55 -5.47
CA GLU A 241 -0.07 14.60 -6.47
C GLU A 241 0.13 13.46 -7.48
N ILE A 242 -0.90 12.66 -7.69
CA ILE A 242 -0.86 11.51 -8.62
C ILE A 242 -1.24 11.95 -10.02
N THR A 243 -1.95 13.08 -10.14
CA THR A 243 -2.47 13.57 -11.41
C THR A 243 -1.66 14.75 -11.93
N ASN A 244 -1.23 14.63 -13.17
CA ASN A 244 -0.74 15.75 -13.97
C ASN A 244 -1.90 16.75 -14.25
N TYR A 245 -1.63 17.79 -15.02
CA TYR A 245 -2.63 18.81 -15.36
C TYR A 245 -4.02 18.23 -15.66
N VAL A 246 -5.01 18.63 -14.85
CA VAL A 246 -6.43 18.29 -15.05
C VAL A 246 -7.18 19.54 -15.48
N PRO A 247 -7.81 19.57 -16.67
CA PRO A 247 -8.53 20.73 -17.17
C PRO A 247 -9.75 21.04 -16.29
N ASP A 248 -10.11 22.32 -16.21
CA ASP A 248 -11.42 22.72 -15.70
C ASP A 248 -12.51 22.33 -16.70
N LEU A 249 -13.67 21.90 -16.19
CA LEU A 249 -14.84 21.59 -17.04
C LEU A 249 -15.25 22.74 -17.95
N GLN A 250 -15.01 23.98 -17.53
CA GLN A 250 -15.30 25.17 -18.30
C GLN A 250 -14.40 25.30 -19.53
N ALA A 251 -13.17 24.82 -19.45
CA ALA A 251 -12.23 24.81 -20.57
C ALA A 251 -12.58 23.78 -21.66
N ILE A 252 -13.41 22.80 -21.35
CA ILE A 252 -13.89 21.81 -22.33
C ILE A 252 -15.07 22.40 -23.08
N ASN A 253 -14.91 22.74 -24.35
CA ASN A 253 -15.97 23.37 -25.16
C ASN A 253 -16.98 22.33 -25.63
N GLY A 254 -18.28 22.72 -25.69
CA GLY A 254 -19.36 21.84 -26.13
C GLY A 254 -19.66 20.69 -25.18
N ILE A 255 -20.20 19.58 -25.70
CA ILE A 255 -20.49 18.32 -24.99
C ILE A 255 -21.24 18.49 -23.65
N ALA A 256 -22.13 19.47 -23.52
CA ALA A 256 -22.84 19.78 -22.28
C ALA A 256 -23.58 18.56 -21.70
N TRP A 257 -24.18 17.73 -22.55
CA TRP A 257 -24.85 16.50 -22.15
C TRP A 257 -23.86 15.47 -21.52
N ALA A 258 -22.69 15.31 -22.12
CA ALA A 258 -21.66 14.40 -21.58
C ALA A 258 -21.11 14.93 -20.25
N LYS A 259 -20.97 16.24 -20.06
CA LYS A 259 -20.58 16.85 -18.77
C LYS A 259 -21.62 16.59 -17.69
N GLU A 260 -22.93 16.74 -18.02
CA GLU A 260 -24.01 16.45 -17.07
C GLU A 260 -24.05 14.97 -16.70
N ALA A 261 -23.96 14.07 -17.69
CA ALA A 261 -23.91 12.64 -17.47
C ALA A 261 -22.70 12.25 -16.61
N MET A 262 -21.52 12.85 -16.84
CA MET A 262 -20.33 12.66 -16.01
C MET A 262 -20.57 13.15 -14.58
N SER A 263 -21.27 14.29 -14.41
CA SER A 263 -21.63 14.79 -13.07
C SER A 263 -22.51 13.80 -12.31
N ILE A 264 -23.46 13.18 -12.99
CA ILE A 264 -24.35 12.13 -12.43
C ILE A 264 -23.52 10.89 -12.09
N ALA A 265 -22.65 10.44 -13.01
CA ALA A 265 -21.77 9.28 -12.78
C ALA A 265 -20.90 9.49 -11.55
N VAL A 266 -20.25 10.63 -11.43
CA VAL A 266 -19.39 10.96 -10.29
C VAL A 266 -20.19 11.10 -8.99
N ALA A 267 -21.40 11.68 -9.02
CA ALA A 267 -22.25 11.81 -7.85
C ALA A 267 -22.69 10.45 -7.29
N GLY A 268 -23.17 9.56 -8.17
CA GLY A 268 -23.67 8.24 -7.78
C GLY A 268 -22.62 7.15 -7.67
N GLY A 269 -21.36 7.41 -8.07
CA GLY A 269 -20.33 6.37 -8.16
C GLY A 269 -20.57 5.37 -9.29
N HIS A 270 -21.23 5.82 -10.37
CA HIS A 270 -21.62 5.01 -11.52
C HIS A 270 -20.52 4.87 -12.55
N ASN A 271 -20.43 3.70 -13.16
CA ASN A 271 -19.57 3.45 -14.30
C ASN A 271 -20.17 4.04 -15.57
N ILE A 272 -19.33 4.69 -16.38
CA ILE A 272 -19.80 5.41 -17.58
C ILE A 272 -19.00 5.00 -18.83
N LEU A 273 -19.71 4.81 -19.94
CA LEU A 273 -19.16 4.61 -21.28
C LEU A 273 -19.45 5.83 -22.17
N LEU A 274 -18.38 6.46 -22.65
CA LEU A 274 -18.43 7.57 -23.60
C LEU A 274 -18.24 7.04 -25.02
N VAL A 275 -19.23 7.19 -25.86
CA VAL A 275 -19.17 6.74 -27.28
C VAL A 275 -19.24 7.94 -28.20
N GLY A 276 -18.22 8.18 -29.02
CA GLY A 276 -18.24 9.31 -29.95
C GLY A 276 -17.03 9.31 -30.89
N PRO A 277 -17.06 10.13 -31.95
CA PRO A 277 -15.96 10.28 -32.88
C PRO A 277 -14.65 10.73 -32.21
N PRO A 278 -13.51 10.50 -32.84
CA PRO A 278 -12.25 11.04 -32.34
C PRO A 278 -12.26 12.58 -32.28
N GLY A 279 -11.49 13.16 -31.35
CA GLY A 279 -11.36 14.62 -31.19
C GLY A 279 -12.56 15.30 -30.53
N GLN A 280 -13.51 14.58 -29.90
CA GLN A 280 -14.68 15.16 -29.23
C GLN A 280 -14.45 15.45 -27.72
N GLY A 281 -13.22 15.44 -27.25
CA GLY A 281 -12.88 15.78 -25.86
C GLY A 281 -13.22 14.69 -24.83
N LYS A 282 -13.41 13.42 -25.24
CA LYS A 282 -13.68 12.30 -24.34
C LYS A 282 -12.61 12.14 -23.27
N SER A 283 -11.34 12.09 -23.66
CA SER A 283 -10.21 11.93 -22.73
C SER A 283 -10.04 13.14 -21.81
N MET A 284 -10.27 14.38 -22.32
CA MET A 284 -10.28 15.57 -21.47
C MET A 284 -11.40 15.54 -20.43
N LEU A 285 -12.59 15.07 -20.80
CA LEU A 285 -13.72 14.93 -19.88
C LEU A 285 -13.44 13.84 -18.83
N SER A 286 -12.80 12.73 -19.22
CA SER A 286 -12.38 11.66 -18.30
C SER A 286 -11.39 12.17 -17.26
N SER A 287 -10.37 12.93 -17.66
CA SER A 287 -9.41 13.52 -16.71
C SER A 287 -10.05 14.54 -15.77
N ALA A 288 -10.99 15.36 -16.27
CA ALA A 288 -11.72 16.33 -15.45
C ALA A 288 -12.58 15.69 -14.34
N ALA A 289 -12.98 14.41 -14.49
CA ALA A 289 -13.80 13.69 -13.52
C ALA A 289 -13.16 13.61 -12.13
N THR A 290 -11.83 13.50 -12.02
CA THR A 290 -11.13 13.46 -10.73
C THR A 290 -11.33 14.72 -9.90
N LYS A 291 -11.34 15.90 -10.54
CA LYS A 291 -11.62 17.17 -9.86
C LYS A 291 -13.11 17.36 -9.51
N MET A 292 -14.01 16.58 -10.09
CA MET A 292 -15.43 16.62 -9.74
C MET A 292 -15.72 15.83 -8.45
N LEU A 293 -14.86 14.87 -8.10
CA LEU A 293 -14.97 14.08 -6.86
C LEU A 293 -14.75 14.97 -5.63
N PRO A 294 -15.49 14.75 -4.53
CA PRO A 294 -15.24 15.43 -3.26
C PRO A 294 -13.87 15.03 -2.70
N ASP A 295 -13.36 15.88 -1.81
CA ASP A 295 -12.09 15.63 -1.14
C ASP A 295 -12.09 14.28 -0.41
N LEU A 296 -10.89 13.71 -0.25
CA LEU A 296 -10.72 12.44 0.44
C LEU A 296 -10.94 12.63 1.96
N THR A 297 -11.66 11.70 2.56
CA THR A 297 -11.69 11.56 4.02
C THR A 297 -10.35 11.01 4.52
N SER A 298 -10.02 11.23 5.81
CA SER A 298 -8.79 10.70 6.40
C SER A 298 -8.68 9.16 6.26
N ARG A 299 -9.82 8.45 6.32
CA ARG A 299 -9.87 7.01 6.10
C ARG A 299 -9.53 6.63 4.65
N GLU A 300 -10.10 7.33 3.67
CA GLU A 300 -9.79 7.10 2.25
C GLU A 300 -8.34 7.42 1.91
N VAL A 301 -7.78 8.51 2.49
CA VAL A 301 -6.35 8.83 2.38
C VAL A 301 -5.51 7.67 2.88
N PHE A 302 -5.84 7.10 4.03
CA PHE A 302 -5.11 5.98 4.59
C PHE A 302 -5.20 4.71 3.72
N GLU A 303 -6.41 4.36 3.24
CA GLU A 303 -6.64 3.22 2.33
C GLU A 303 -5.79 3.33 1.05
N ILE A 304 -5.76 4.50 0.41
CA ILE A 304 -4.96 4.76 -0.79
C ILE A 304 -3.46 4.61 -0.48
N ASN A 305 -2.98 5.27 0.57
CA ASN A 305 -1.56 5.26 0.89
C ASN A 305 -1.05 3.86 1.25
N LYS A 306 -1.87 3.00 1.87
CA LYS A 306 -1.53 1.58 2.09
C LYS A 306 -1.28 0.83 0.78
N ILE A 307 -2.15 1.02 -0.23
CA ILE A 307 -2.01 0.36 -1.53
C ILE A 307 -0.72 0.84 -2.24
N TYR A 308 -0.48 2.15 -2.25
CA TYR A 308 0.72 2.72 -2.87
C TYR A 308 2.00 2.34 -2.12
N SER A 309 1.95 2.23 -0.79
CA SER A 309 3.04 1.71 0.03
C SER A 309 3.32 0.24 -0.29
N ALA A 310 2.28 -0.60 -0.41
CA ALA A 310 2.41 -2.01 -0.78
C ALA A 310 3.06 -2.21 -2.15
N LYS A 311 2.84 -1.29 -3.10
CA LYS A 311 3.48 -1.31 -4.43
C LYS A 311 4.87 -0.66 -4.44
N GLY A 312 5.32 -0.05 -3.33
CA GLY A 312 6.60 0.68 -3.26
C GLY A 312 6.62 1.99 -4.06
N LEU A 313 5.46 2.59 -4.27
CA LEU A 313 5.29 3.84 -5.01
C LEU A 313 5.25 5.08 -4.09
N LEU A 314 5.36 4.88 -2.79
CA LEU A 314 5.32 5.94 -1.79
C LEU A 314 6.70 6.07 -1.14
N ARG A 315 7.27 7.28 -1.16
CA ARG A 315 8.51 7.58 -0.42
C ARG A 315 8.21 7.82 1.05
N GLU A 316 9.22 7.77 1.90
CA GLU A 316 9.07 7.82 3.36
C GLU A 316 8.37 9.09 3.86
N ASN A 317 8.53 10.21 3.18
CA ASN A 317 7.93 11.50 3.55
C ASN A 317 6.73 11.90 2.69
N GLU A 318 6.28 11.03 1.77
CA GLU A 318 5.16 11.31 0.87
C GLU A 318 3.83 10.79 1.43
N VAL A 319 2.78 11.58 1.24
CA VAL A 319 1.39 11.21 1.51
C VAL A 319 0.52 11.65 0.35
N ILE A 320 -0.23 10.73 -0.21
CA ILE A 320 -1.20 10.99 -1.27
C ILE A 320 -2.47 11.51 -0.62
N THR A 321 -2.86 12.74 -0.98
CA THR A 321 -4.07 13.41 -0.47
C THR A 321 -5.06 13.75 -1.57
N SER A 322 -4.74 13.44 -2.83
CA SER A 322 -5.60 13.64 -4.00
C SER A 322 -6.21 12.31 -4.47
N ARG A 323 -7.37 12.38 -5.13
CA ARG A 323 -8.02 11.21 -5.72
C ARG A 323 -7.16 10.63 -6.84
N PRO A 324 -6.92 9.30 -6.86
CA PRO A 324 -6.18 8.66 -7.94
C PRO A 324 -6.88 8.79 -9.30
N TYR A 325 -6.07 9.03 -10.33
CA TYR A 325 -6.45 8.91 -11.73
C TYR A 325 -5.51 7.92 -12.39
N VAL A 326 -6.06 6.81 -12.83
CA VAL A 326 -5.29 5.75 -13.48
C VAL A 326 -5.86 5.52 -14.86
N GLU A 327 -5.06 5.78 -15.88
CA GLU A 327 -5.40 5.54 -17.27
C GLU A 327 -4.65 4.31 -17.77
N ILE A 328 -5.38 3.37 -18.35
CA ILE A 328 -4.86 2.09 -18.79
C ILE A 328 -4.90 2.00 -20.30
N SER A 329 -3.77 1.62 -20.88
CA SER A 329 -3.65 1.30 -22.29
C SER A 329 -4.08 -0.14 -22.57
N HIS A 330 -4.67 -0.37 -23.74
CA HIS A 330 -5.00 -1.73 -24.23
C HIS A 330 -3.78 -2.65 -24.37
N ALA A 331 -2.56 -2.09 -24.40
CA ALA A 331 -1.30 -2.83 -24.42
C ALA A 331 -0.83 -3.28 -23.01
N THR A 332 -1.49 -2.82 -21.94
CA THR A 332 -1.09 -3.16 -20.56
C THR A 332 -1.26 -4.67 -20.31
N PRO A 333 -0.21 -5.37 -19.84
CA PRO A 333 -0.31 -6.79 -19.50
C PRO A 333 -1.33 -7.06 -18.38
N GLU A 334 -1.99 -8.19 -18.43
CA GLU A 334 -3.01 -8.58 -17.44
C GLU A 334 -2.46 -8.57 -16.00
N ALA A 335 -1.26 -9.11 -15.77
CA ALA A 335 -0.62 -9.11 -14.46
C ALA A 335 -0.29 -7.70 -13.93
N ALA A 336 -0.02 -6.73 -14.81
CA ALA A 336 0.14 -5.34 -14.39
C ALA A 336 -1.20 -4.71 -14.04
N LEU A 337 -2.27 -5.10 -14.74
CA LEU A 337 -3.60 -4.56 -14.57
C LEU A 337 -4.26 -5.05 -13.27
N PHE A 338 -4.35 -6.36 -13.08
CA PHE A 338 -5.05 -6.98 -11.94
C PHE A 338 -4.13 -7.21 -10.75
N GLY A 339 -2.83 -7.19 -10.98
CA GLY A 339 -1.82 -7.53 -9.98
C GLY A 339 -1.24 -8.92 -10.19
N GLY A 340 -0.10 -9.17 -9.61
CA GLY A 340 0.63 -10.43 -9.77
C GLY A 340 2.11 -10.29 -9.42
N GLY A 341 2.92 -11.19 -9.96
CA GLY A 341 4.35 -11.25 -9.69
C GLY A 341 4.72 -12.38 -8.73
N VAL A 342 6.01 -12.58 -8.47
CA VAL A 342 6.51 -13.56 -7.50
C VAL A 342 6.02 -13.18 -6.10
N LEU A 343 6.18 -11.91 -5.73
CA LEU A 343 5.47 -11.30 -4.62
C LEU A 343 4.14 -10.78 -5.17
N PRO A 344 3.00 -11.19 -4.59
CA PRO A 344 1.71 -10.63 -5.02
C PRO A 344 1.69 -9.13 -4.76
N MET A 345 1.66 -8.34 -5.85
CA MET A 345 1.62 -6.88 -5.79
C MET A 345 0.30 -6.35 -6.34
N PRO A 346 -0.23 -5.23 -5.82
CA PRO A 346 -1.45 -4.63 -6.34
C PRO A 346 -1.26 -4.16 -7.79
N GLY A 347 -2.28 -4.41 -8.64
CA GLY A 347 -2.32 -3.94 -10.03
C GLY A 347 -2.80 -2.50 -10.17
N GLU A 348 -2.83 -2.02 -11.43
CA GLU A 348 -3.29 -0.67 -11.76
C GLU A 348 -4.73 -0.41 -11.30
N ILE A 349 -5.62 -1.41 -11.36
CA ILE A 349 -7.00 -1.27 -10.87
C ILE A 349 -7.09 -1.01 -9.37
N SER A 350 -6.14 -1.54 -8.58
CA SER A 350 -6.06 -1.26 -7.15
C SER A 350 -5.49 0.13 -6.88
N LEU A 351 -4.57 0.63 -7.73
CA LEU A 351 -4.08 2.00 -7.63
C LEU A 351 -5.16 3.04 -7.91
N ALA A 352 -6.22 2.68 -8.68
CA ALA A 352 -7.38 3.54 -8.93
C ALA A 352 -8.36 3.60 -7.74
N HIS A 353 -8.11 2.86 -6.66
CA HIS A 353 -8.99 2.79 -5.49
C HIS A 353 -9.35 4.19 -4.95
N ARG A 354 -10.66 4.43 -4.68
CA ARG A 354 -11.23 5.72 -4.28
C ARG A 354 -11.08 6.85 -5.30
N GLY A 355 -10.71 6.51 -6.53
CA GLY A 355 -10.49 7.44 -7.63
C GLY A 355 -11.21 7.05 -8.90
N VAL A 356 -10.55 7.28 -10.01
CA VAL A 356 -11.08 7.07 -11.38
C VAL A 356 -10.14 6.13 -12.13
N LEU A 357 -10.73 5.09 -12.74
CA LEU A 357 -10.08 4.19 -13.69
C LEU A 357 -10.56 4.54 -15.10
N VAL A 358 -9.63 4.90 -15.97
CA VAL A 358 -9.94 5.25 -17.37
C VAL A 358 -9.47 4.13 -18.31
N LEU A 359 -10.40 3.65 -19.13
CA LEU A 359 -10.13 2.68 -20.20
C LEU A 359 -10.41 3.38 -21.53
N ASP A 360 -9.37 4.01 -22.09
CA ASP A 360 -9.53 4.61 -23.42
C ASP A 360 -9.47 3.51 -24.49
N GLU A 361 -10.27 3.66 -25.54
CA GLU A 361 -10.45 2.69 -26.62
C GLU A 361 -10.74 1.26 -26.08
N ILE A 362 -11.67 1.12 -25.14
CA ILE A 362 -12.02 -0.15 -24.47
C ILE A 362 -12.24 -1.33 -25.45
N ASN A 363 -12.68 -1.01 -26.66
CA ASN A 363 -12.88 -1.99 -27.73
C ASN A 363 -11.57 -2.60 -28.31
N LEU A 364 -10.40 -2.03 -28.00
CA LEU A 364 -9.09 -2.57 -28.42
C LEU A 364 -8.50 -3.55 -27.40
N PHE A 365 -9.00 -3.56 -26.18
CA PHE A 365 -8.57 -4.50 -25.16
C PHE A 365 -8.87 -5.94 -25.55
N LYS A 366 -8.05 -6.89 -25.09
CA LYS A 366 -8.32 -8.32 -25.20
C LYS A 366 -9.62 -8.68 -24.48
N LYS A 367 -10.36 -9.62 -25.06
CA LYS A 367 -11.66 -10.02 -24.49
C LYS A 367 -11.54 -10.51 -23.04
N ASP A 368 -10.52 -11.31 -22.74
CA ASP A 368 -10.29 -11.86 -21.41
C ASP A 368 -10.04 -10.77 -20.35
N ILE A 369 -9.27 -9.72 -20.72
CA ILE A 369 -9.05 -8.57 -19.82
C ILE A 369 -10.37 -7.87 -19.51
N ILE A 370 -11.23 -7.66 -20.50
CA ILE A 370 -12.54 -7.02 -20.30
C ILE A 370 -13.43 -7.88 -19.41
N GLU A 371 -13.49 -9.21 -19.66
CA GLU A 371 -14.28 -10.13 -18.82
C GLU A 371 -13.78 -10.18 -17.37
N ASN A 372 -12.48 -10.16 -17.16
CA ASN A 372 -11.88 -10.17 -15.82
C ASN A 372 -12.15 -8.89 -15.01
N LEU A 373 -12.53 -7.78 -15.65
CA LEU A 373 -13.01 -6.57 -14.96
C LEU A 373 -14.37 -6.79 -14.25
N ARG A 374 -15.10 -7.84 -14.58
CA ARG A 374 -16.40 -8.11 -13.97
C ARG A 374 -16.34 -8.18 -12.44
N THR A 375 -15.43 -8.99 -11.90
CA THR A 375 -15.27 -9.15 -10.44
C THR A 375 -14.90 -7.83 -9.74
N PRO A 376 -13.89 -7.07 -10.19
CA PRO A 376 -13.59 -5.75 -9.64
C PRO A 376 -14.78 -4.77 -9.66
N LEU A 377 -15.55 -4.73 -10.73
CA LEU A 377 -16.70 -3.85 -10.85
C LEU A 377 -17.86 -4.23 -9.92
N GLU A 378 -18.07 -5.53 -9.67
CA GLU A 378 -19.11 -6.03 -8.77
C GLU A 378 -18.70 -5.98 -7.30
N GLN A 379 -17.54 -6.57 -6.98
CA GLN A 379 -17.10 -6.82 -5.61
C GLN A 379 -16.25 -5.69 -5.02
N ARG A 380 -15.81 -4.73 -5.84
CA ARG A 380 -14.90 -3.64 -5.44
C ARG A 380 -13.58 -4.12 -4.85
N LYS A 381 -13.17 -5.33 -5.22
CA LYS A 381 -11.90 -5.96 -4.87
C LYS A 381 -11.41 -6.87 -5.99
N THR A 382 -10.12 -7.11 -6.03
CA THR A 382 -9.46 -8.09 -6.88
C THR A 382 -8.69 -9.06 -6.02
N SER A 383 -8.61 -10.33 -6.43
CA SER A 383 -7.86 -11.37 -5.72
C SER A 383 -6.78 -11.95 -6.61
N ILE A 384 -5.59 -12.13 -6.05
CA ILE A 384 -4.47 -12.80 -6.68
C ILE A 384 -4.34 -14.17 -6.01
N GLN A 385 -4.65 -15.22 -6.75
CA GLN A 385 -4.52 -16.59 -6.27
C GLN A 385 -3.12 -17.14 -6.55
N ARG A 386 -2.50 -17.79 -5.57
CA ARG A 386 -1.22 -18.48 -5.66
C ARG A 386 -1.29 -19.80 -4.89
N ILE A 387 -0.34 -20.69 -5.15
CA ILE A 387 -0.23 -21.97 -4.42
C ILE A 387 -0.09 -21.71 -2.90
N ALA A 388 0.59 -20.62 -2.54
CA ALA A 388 0.83 -20.25 -1.14
C ALA A 388 -0.32 -19.48 -0.45
N GLY A 389 -1.42 -19.20 -1.17
CA GLY A 389 -2.56 -18.45 -0.62
C GLY A 389 -3.18 -17.47 -1.62
N SER A 390 -4.24 -16.80 -1.19
CA SER A 390 -4.95 -15.77 -1.95
C SER A 390 -4.84 -14.43 -1.25
N VAL A 391 -4.42 -13.41 -1.99
CA VAL A 391 -4.32 -12.04 -1.47
C VAL A 391 -5.36 -11.16 -2.16
N GLU A 392 -6.13 -10.40 -1.38
CA GLU A 392 -7.15 -9.48 -1.87
C GLU A 392 -6.67 -8.02 -1.81
N TYR A 393 -6.98 -7.29 -2.87
CA TYR A 393 -6.72 -5.85 -2.96
C TYR A 393 -8.01 -5.08 -3.21
N PRO A 394 -8.26 -3.98 -2.47
CA PRO A 394 -9.43 -3.14 -2.73
C PRO A 394 -9.27 -2.39 -4.05
N CYS A 395 -10.37 -2.26 -4.78
CA CYS A 395 -10.43 -1.56 -6.06
C CYS A 395 -11.77 -0.85 -6.28
N ASN A 396 -12.21 -0.08 -5.28
CA ASN A 396 -13.42 0.73 -5.38
C ASN A 396 -13.13 2.03 -6.14
N PHE A 397 -13.37 2.03 -7.44
CA PHE A 397 -13.16 3.15 -8.37
C PHE A 397 -14.43 3.43 -9.19
N ILE A 398 -14.46 4.58 -9.84
CA ILE A 398 -15.42 4.87 -10.92
C ILE A 398 -14.72 4.54 -12.24
N MET A 399 -15.31 3.62 -13.02
CA MET A 399 -14.80 3.30 -14.35
C MET A 399 -15.33 4.28 -15.38
N ILE A 400 -14.45 4.94 -16.11
CA ILE A 400 -14.76 5.76 -17.28
C ILE A 400 -14.18 5.07 -18.50
N ALA A 401 -15.03 4.44 -19.27
CA ALA A 401 -14.64 3.83 -20.54
C ALA A 401 -14.92 4.78 -21.70
N ALA A 402 -14.02 4.82 -22.67
CA ALA A 402 -14.24 5.56 -23.90
C ALA A 402 -14.08 4.65 -25.11
N MET A 403 -14.89 4.86 -26.14
CA MET A 403 -14.74 4.16 -27.41
C MET A 403 -15.24 4.98 -28.59
N ASN A 404 -14.80 4.65 -29.77
CA ASN A 404 -15.37 5.15 -31.00
C ASN A 404 -16.67 4.38 -31.34
N PRO A 405 -17.60 4.93 -32.09
CA PRO A 405 -18.87 4.25 -32.38
C PRO A 405 -18.73 3.09 -33.37
N CYS A 406 -17.63 3.04 -34.13
CA CYS A 406 -17.25 1.97 -35.03
C CYS A 406 -15.77 2.07 -35.38
N LYS A 407 -15.25 1.14 -36.20
CA LYS A 407 -13.83 1.11 -36.62
C LYS A 407 -13.38 2.41 -37.31
N CYS A 408 -14.24 3.03 -38.14
CA CYS A 408 -13.93 4.31 -38.79
C CYS A 408 -14.26 5.53 -37.91
N GLY A 409 -14.90 5.34 -36.75
CA GLY A 409 -15.20 6.38 -35.79
C GLY A 409 -16.50 7.21 -36.05
N TRP A 410 -17.28 6.90 -37.11
CA TRP A 410 -18.36 7.79 -37.57
C TRP A 410 -19.76 7.15 -37.62
N PHE A 411 -19.97 5.97 -37.14
CA PHE A 411 -21.29 5.31 -37.17
C PHE A 411 -22.33 6.17 -36.41
N ASN A 412 -23.47 6.44 -37.07
CA ASN A 412 -24.57 7.31 -36.61
C ASN A 412 -24.18 8.76 -36.28
N HIS A 413 -22.98 9.20 -36.66
CA HIS A 413 -22.49 10.56 -36.50
C HIS A 413 -22.41 11.26 -37.87
N TYR A 414 -22.98 12.47 -37.97
CA TYR A 414 -23.07 13.25 -39.17
C TYR A 414 -22.42 14.60 -38.92
N GLN A 415 -21.68 15.11 -39.90
CA GLN A 415 -20.98 16.39 -39.77
C GLN A 415 -21.54 17.43 -40.71
N CYS A 416 -21.73 18.64 -40.18
CA CYS A 416 -22.07 19.82 -40.99
C CYS A 416 -20.82 20.38 -41.69
N GLN A 417 -20.80 20.48 -43.01
CA GLN A 417 -19.71 21.08 -43.77
C GLN A 417 -19.54 22.59 -43.53
N LYS A 418 -20.62 23.29 -43.18
CA LYS A 418 -20.60 24.74 -43.02
C LYS A 418 -20.07 25.16 -41.63
N CYS A 419 -20.52 24.52 -40.55
CA CYS A 419 -20.13 24.90 -39.19
C CYS A 419 -19.27 23.88 -38.46
N GLY A 420 -18.95 22.74 -39.09
CA GLY A 420 -18.11 21.68 -38.49
C GLY A 420 -18.79 20.85 -37.37
N MET A 421 -19.97 21.23 -36.93
CA MET A 421 -20.67 20.55 -35.83
C MET A 421 -21.03 19.12 -36.17
N ILE A 422 -20.95 18.24 -35.17
CA ILE A 422 -21.24 16.80 -35.24
C ILE A 422 -22.56 16.53 -34.53
N PHE A 423 -23.45 15.87 -35.23
CA PHE A 423 -24.84 15.51 -34.80
C PHE A 423 -24.93 13.97 -34.72
N VAL A 424 -25.82 13.50 -33.85
CA VAL A 424 -26.14 12.07 -33.75
C VAL A 424 -27.52 11.84 -34.34
N ASN A 425 -27.65 10.87 -35.25
CA ASN A 425 -28.92 10.44 -35.87
C ASN A 425 -29.74 11.61 -36.55
N LYS A 426 -29.06 12.65 -37.00
CA LYS A 426 -29.71 13.79 -37.74
C LYS A 426 -29.24 13.84 -39.16
N LYS A 427 -30.09 14.35 -40.05
CA LYS A 427 -29.80 14.52 -41.47
C LYS A 427 -29.55 15.97 -41.89
N GLU A 428 -30.02 16.94 -41.06
CA GLU A 428 -29.90 18.37 -41.32
C GLU A 428 -29.30 19.10 -40.11
N CYS A 429 -28.59 20.18 -40.39
CA CYS A 429 -27.94 21.02 -39.39
C CYS A 429 -28.95 22.05 -38.85
N ASP A 430 -29.26 21.98 -37.56
CA ASP A 430 -30.19 22.92 -36.92
C ASP A 430 -29.71 24.38 -36.96
N LYS A 431 -28.38 24.60 -37.05
CA LYS A 431 -27.78 25.93 -37.08
C LYS A 431 -27.71 26.53 -38.49
N CYS A 432 -27.44 25.69 -39.48
CA CYS A 432 -27.11 26.16 -40.83
C CYS A 432 -28.15 25.78 -41.88
N GLY A 433 -29.13 24.94 -41.55
CA GLY A 433 -30.16 24.45 -42.51
C GLY A 433 -29.63 23.61 -43.65
N VAL A 434 -28.37 23.12 -43.56
CA VAL A 434 -27.74 22.31 -44.61
C VAL A 434 -27.75 20.83 -44.29
N LYS A 435 -27.83 20.01 -45.34
CA LYS A 435 -27.77 18.55 -45.21
C LYS A 435 -26.44 18.10 -44.62
N LEU A 436 -26.48 17.20 -43.64
CA LEU A 436 -25.32 16.66 -42.96
C LEU A 436 -24.68 15.51 -43.73
N ILE A 437 -23.35 15.40 -43.64
CA ILE A 437 -22.61 14.30 -44.32
C ILE A 437 -22.46 13.13 -43.38
N HIS A 438 -22.83 11.94 -43.86
CA HIS A 438 -22.52 10.67 -43.22
C HIS A 438 -21.15 10.18 -43.61
N LYS A 439 -20.20 10.15 -42.65
CA LYS A 439 -18.81 9.75 -42.87
C LYS A 439 -18.51 8.25 -42.69
N CYS A 440 -19.47 7.48 -42.14
CA CYS A 440 -19.24 6.09 -41.85
C CYS A 440 -19.17 5.24 -43.14
N LYS A 441 -18.08 4.49 -43.26
CA LYS A 441 -17.84 3.58 -44.41
C LYS A 441 -17.88 2.10 -44.02
N CYS A 442 -18.21 1.78 -42.77
CA CYS A 442 -18.20 0.40 -42.26
C CYS A 442 -19.38 -0.40 -42.76
N GLY A 443 -19.13 -1.64 -43.19
CA GLY A 443 -20.17 -2.61 -43.55
C GLY A 443 -20.93 -3.17 -42.36
N LYS A 444 -22.09 -3.77 -42.59
CA LYS A 444 -22.95 -4.34 -41.53
C LYS A 444 -22.23 -5.38 -40.67
N VAL A 445 -21.39 -6.24 -41.26
CA VAL A 445 -20.61 -7.29 -40.56
C VAL A 445 -19.61 -6.65 -39.62
N GLU A 446 -18.88 -5.63 -40.07
CA GLU A 446 -17.90 -4.91 -39.26
C GLU A 446 -18.56 -4.18 -38.07
N LEU A 447 -19.73 -3.57 -38.28
CA LEU A 447 -20.51 -2.90 -37.25
C LEU A 447 -20.99 -3.90 -36.18
N ASN A 448 -21.47 -5.07 -36.59
CA ASN A 448 -21.91 -6.09 -35.66
C ASN A 448 -20.73 -6.70 -34.87
N SER A 449 -19.62 -7.00 -35.53
CA SER A 449 -18.40 -7.46 -34.86
C SER A 449 -17.91 -6.44 -33.83
N TYR A 450 -17.91 -5.17 -34.18
CA TYR A 450 -17.48 -4.07 -33.29
C TYR A 450 -18.41 -3.92 -32.06
N LYS A 451 -19.74 -3.97 -32.26
CA LYS A 451 -20.72 -3.91 -31.16
C LYS A 451 -20.64 -5.09 -30.20
N ASN A 452 -20.24 -6.26 -30.69
CA ASN A 452 -20.16 -7.50 -29.91
C ASN A 452 -18.84 -7.67 -29.17
N LYS A 453 -17.88 -6.72 -29.30
CA LYS A 453 -16.62 -6.76 -28.53
C LYS A 453 -16.83 -6.63 -27.02
N LEU A 454 -17.81 -5.82 -26.60
CA LEU A 454 -18.24 -5.77 -25.21
C LEU A 454 -19.36 -6.79 -24.99
N SER A 455 -19.13 -7.74 -24.08
CA SER A 455 -20.13 -8.74 -23.72
C SER A 455 -21.31 -8.10 -22.96
N ASN A 456 -22.44 -8.80 -22.93
CA ASN A 456 -23.61 -8.30 -22.20
C ASN A 456 -23.34 -8.18 -20.69
N PRO A 457 -22.67 -9.13 -20.00
CA PRO A 457 -22.33 -8.99 -18.58
C PRO A 457 -21.53 -7.73 -18.27
N ILE A 458 -20.60 -7.33 -19.12
CA ILE A 458 -19.84 -6.07 -18.93
C ILE A 458 -20.69 -4.84 -19.22
N LYS A 459 -21.54 -4.91 -20.27
CA LYS A 459 -22.48 -3.82 -20.56
C LYS A 459 -23.43 -3.56 -19.39
N ASP A 460 -23.86 -4.59 -18.68
CA ASP A 460 -24.77 -4.49 -17.52
C ASP A 460 -24.11 -3.85 -16.30
N ARG A 461 -22.73 -3.81 -16.24
CA ARG A 461 -21.96 -3.12 -15.20
C ARG A 461 -21.63 -1.66 -15.55
N ILE A 462 -22.02 -1.22 -16.73
CA ILE A 462 -21.89 0.16 -17.18
C ILE A 462 -23.23 0.84 -17.04
N ASP A 463 -23.38 1.62 -15.98
CA ASP A 463 -24.66 2.25 -15.59
C ASP A 463 -25.10 3.29 -16.61
N LEU A 464 -24.15 4.07 -17.12
CA LEU A 464 -24.42 5.18 -18.03
C LEU A 464 -23.70 4.96 -19.38
N ARG A 465 -24.46 5.10 -20.48
CA ARG A 465 -23.91 5.02 -21.85
C ARG A 465 -24.26 6.29 -22.59
N VAL A 466 -23.26 7.09 -22.94
CA VAL A 466 -23.42 8.44 -23.42
C VAL A 466 -22.85 8.58 -24.83
N LEU A 467 -23.69 9.01 -25.76
CA LEU A 467 -23.26 9.38 -27.10
C LEU A 467 -22.72 10.81 -27.06
N VAL A 468 -21.43 10.97 -27.32
CA VAL A 468 -20.78 12.29 -27.32
C VAL A 468 -20.88 12.94 -28.70
N SER A 469 -21.50 14.13 -28.74
CA SER A 469 -21.57 14.94 -29.94
C SER A 469 -21.25 16.41 -29.64
N SER A 470 -20.74 17.14 -30.60
CA SER A 470 -20.40 18.55 -30.43
C SER A 470 -21.64 19.47 -30.43
N TYR A 471 -22.79 18.95 -30.81
CA TYR A 471 -24.04 19.66 -30.83
C TYR A 471 -24.96 19.21 -29.70
N ASP A 472 -25.41 20.17 -28.91
CA ASP A 472 -26.47 19.99 -27.92
C ASP A 472 -27.62 20.96 -28.29
N SER A 473 -28.81 20.39 -28.55
CA SER A 473 -30.00 21.14 -28.93
C SER A 473 -30.66 21.93 -27.78
N ARG A 474 -30.18 21.75 -26.56
CA ARG A 474 -30.70 22.40 -25.38
C ARG A 474 -30.11 23.81 -25.20
N PRO A 475 -30.89 24.77 -24.73
CA PRO A 475 -30.39 26.11 -24.48
C PRO A 475 -29.32 26.09 -23.38
N HIS A 476 -28.10 26.45 -23.75
CA HIS A 476 -26.91 26.46 -22.88
C HIS A 476 -26.96 27.46 -21.71
N ASN A 477 -28.00 28.29 -21.65
CA ASN A 477 -28.05 29.50 -20.81
C ASN A 477 -28.37 29.27 -19.32
N LYS A 478 -28.51 28.02 -18.83
CA LYS A 478 -28.87 27.79 -17.43
C LYS A 478 -27.78 27.12 -16.57
N PHE A 479 -26.71 26.56 -17.12
CA PHE A 479 -25.72 25.87 -16.34
C PHE A 479 -24.27 26.29 -16.74
N SER A 480 -23.68 27.12 -15.90
CA SER A 480 -22.22 27.29 -15.93
C SER A 480 -21.59 26.01 -15.39
N PHE A 481 -20.91 25.25 -16.25
CA PHE A 481 -20.14 24.05 -15.88
C PHE A 481 -18.73 24.42 -15.35
N SER A 482 -18.66 25.24 -14.30
CA SER A 482 -17.40 25.35 -13.58
C SER A 482 -17.22 24.11 -12.68
N THR A 483 -15.99 23.59 -12.61
CA THR A 483 -15.69 22.40 -11.77
C THR A 483 -16.12 22.62 -10.33
N SER A 484 -15.89 23.79 -9.75
CA SER A 484 -16.27 24.12 -8.38
C SER A 484 -17.78 24.06 -8.12
N ARG A 485 -18.61 24.50 -9.08
CA ARG A 485 -20.07 24.43 -8.95
C ARG A 485 -20.57 22.99 -9.03
N VAL A 486 -20.02 22.21 -9.96
CA VAL A 486 -20.34 20.79 -10.12
C VAL A 486 -19.94 20.02 -8.87
N GLN A 487 -18.76 20.28 -8.32
CA GLN A 487 -18.27 19.70 -7.09
C GLN A 487 -19.21 19.91 -5.89
N LYS A 488 -19.72 21.16 -5.72
CA LYS A 488 -20.70 21.47 -4.67
C LYS A 488 -22.00 20.67 -4.85
N ARG A 489 -22.52 20.58 -6.08
CA ARG A 489 -23.72 19.78 -6.38
C ARG A 489 -23.52 18.29 -6.06
N ILE A 490 -22.37 17.75 -6.41
CA ILE A 490 -22.01 16.35 -6.13
C ILE A 490 -21.89 16.12 -4.62
N ALA A 491 -21.25 17.03 -3.89
CA ALA A 491 -21.15 16.93 -2.44
C ALA A 491 -22.52 16.88 -1.76
N SER A 492 -23.43 17.81 -2.13
CA SER A 492 -24.80 17.83 -1.62
C SER A 492 -25.59 16.56 -1.97
N ALA A 493 -25.46 16.05 -3.20
CA ALA A 493 -26.11 14.80 -3.61
C ALA A 493 -25.62 13.60 -2.78
N ARG A 494 -24.30 13.50 -2.53
CA ARG A 494 -23.71 12.43 -1.70
C ARG A 494 -24.11 12.52 -0.23
N GLU A 495 -24.27 13.73 0.32
CA GLU A 495 -24.80 13.91 1.67
C GLU A 495 -26.23 13.35 1.80
N ILE A 496 -27.10 13.61 0.82
CA ILE A 496 -28.47 13.07 0.79
C ILE A 496 -28.42 11.54 0.73
N GLN A 497 -27.63 10.97 -0.19
CA GLN A 497 -27.47 9.52 -0.32
C GLN A 497 -27.00 8.85 1.00
N THR A 498 -26.05 9.48 1.68
CA THR A 498 -25.54 8.96 2.97
C THR A 498 -26.62 9.01 4.05
N LYS A 499 -27.44 10.06 4.12
CA LYS A 499 -28.55 10.19 5.08
C LYS A 499 -29.64 9.17 4.81
N ASP A 500 -30.02 8.96 3.55
CA ASP A 500 -31.06 8.00 3.15
C ASP A 500 -30.63 6.55 3.44
N THR A 501 -29.36 6.21 3.19
CA THR A 501 -28.80 4.90 3.55
C THR A 501 -28.80 4.70 5.07
N TRP A 502 -28.49 5.74 5.84
CA TRP A 502 -28.54 5.70 7.31
C TRP A 502 -29.97 5.52 7.82
N MET A 503 -30.96 6.24 7.26
CA MET A 503 -32.38 6.07 7.60
C MET A 503 -32.89 4.67 7.27
N GLN A 504 -32.49 4.07 6.17
CA GLN A 504 -32.83 2.69 5.84
C GLN A 504 -32.21 1.69 6.83
N MET A 505 -30.92 1.87 7.19
CA MET A 505 -30.26 1.02 8.19
C MET A 505 -30.89 1.13 9.58
N VAL A 506 -31.23 2.35 10.03
CA VAL A 506 -31.92 2.56 11.29
C VAL A 506 -33.33 1.97 11.29
N SER A 507 -34.04 2.08 10.17
CA SER A 507 -35.37 1.45 10.02
C SER A 507 -35.31 -0.08 10.08
N ILE A 508 -34.28 -0.71 9.48
CA ILE A 508 -34.06 -2.15 9.55
C ILE A 508 -33.63 -2.58 10.96
N ALA A 509 -32.76 -1.81 11.63
CA ALA A 509 -32.34 -2.10 13.01
C ALA A 509 -33.45 -1.92 14.04
N MET A 510 -34.50 -1.14 13.76
CA MET A 510 -35.68 -1.00 14.60
C MET A 510 -36.74 -2.10 14.34
N LEU A 511 -36.58 -2.87 13.27
CA LEU A 511 -37.46 -3.98 12.88
C LEU A 511 -36.91 -5.36 13.29
N ILE A 512 -35.66 -5.43 13.78
CA ILE A 512 -35.02 -6.58 14.40
C ILE A 512 -34.95 -6.41 15.92
#